data_754c10958020a243015cc0c44001290e
#
_entry.id   754c10958020a243015cc0c44001290e
#
_cell.length_a   1.000
_cell.length_b   1.000
_cell.length_c   1.000
_cell.angle_alpha   90.00
_cell.angle_beta   90.00
_cell.angle_gamma   90.00
#
_symmetry.space_group_name_H-M   'P 1'
#
loop_
_entity.id
_entity.type
_entity.pdbx_description
1 polymer ?
#
loop_
_entity_poly.entity_id
_entity_poly.type
_entity_poly.pdbx_seq_one_letter_code
_entity_poly.pdbx_strand_id
1 'polypeptide(L)'
;MGKKKLNLAILDMYDGEPNQGMRCIKDIVARFESQINYKVFDVRGKAELPELGDFELFISTGGPGNPMDGDGNWDLKYFDFLDQIWIWNQNFNQKKHILFICHSFQMACRHFGLGTLTKRNSTSFGVMSVHKTADGLKDSLLQNLDNPFWAVDSRDYQVVQPDLKKFKVLGAKIIALEKIRDHVHYERAIMAIRFSDEMVGTQFHPEAYPVSFLAHLKKTEVKEKIIASIGKIRFRKMLEHMIDEDKIYKTNETLIPNFLAQSIQKVKATQTLTLI
;
A
#
# COMPACT_ATOMS: atom_id res chain seq x y z
N MET A 1 -29.93 -1.47 -19.11
CA MET A 1 -29.33 -0.37 -18.34
C MET A 1 -27.89 -0.73 -17.97
N GLY A 2 -26.90 0.05 -18.42
CA GLY A 2 -25.51 -0.17 -18.03
C GLY A 2 -25.36 -0.05 -16.51
N LYS A 3 -24.67 -1.02 -15.86
CA LYS A 3 -24.40 -0.93 -14.42
C LYS A 3 -23.58 0.34 -14.14
N LYS A 4 -24.01 1.17 -13.19
CA LYS A 4 -23.31 2.39 -12.78
C LYS A 4 -21.88 2.01 -12.33
N LYS A 5 -20.88 2.67 -12.88
CA LYS A 5 -19.49 2.50 -12.45
C LYS A 5 -19.30 3.12 -11.06
N LEU A 6 -18.41 2.52 -10.27
CA LEU A 6 -17.98 3.09 -8.99
C LEU A 6 -16.87 4.11 -9.22
N ASN A 7 -16.64 5.00 -8.27
CA ASN A 7 -15.60 6.01 -8.34
C ASN A 7 -14.43 5.62 -7.41
N LEU A 8 -13.21 5.64 -7.96
CA LEU A 8 -11.95 5.44 -7.26
C LEU A 8 -11.19 6.77 -7.18
N ALA A 9 -10.79 7.18 -5.98
CA ALA A 9 -9.83 8.26 -5.79
C ALA A 9 -8.41 7.68 -5.59
N ILE A 10 -7.44 8.14 -6.39
CA ILE A 10 -6.02 7.88 -6.15
C ILE A 10 -5.47 9.11 -5.42
N LEU A 11 -5.07 8.92 -4.16
CA LEU A 11 -4.50 9.94 -3.31
C LEU A 11 -2.98 9.93 -3.54
N ASP A 12 -2.50 10.90 -4.31
CA ASP A 12 -1.09 11.01 -4.73
C ASP A 12 -0.25 11.63 -3.61
N MET A 13 0.69 10.82 -3.08
CA MET A 13 1.61 11.22 -2.02
C MET A 13 3.04 11.46 -2.55
N TYR A 14 3.23 11.51 -3.88
CA TYR A 14 4.57 11.66 -4.48
C TYR A 14 5.09 13.08 -4.56
N ASP A 15 4.31 14.09 -4.13
CA ASP A 15 4.75 15.50 -4.02
C ASP A 15 5.23 16.07 -5.36
N GLY A 16 4.49 15.78 -6.45
CA GLY A 16 4.83 16.22 -7.80
C GLY A 16 6.00 15.48 -8.47
N GLU A 17 6.65 14.55 -7.76
CA GLU A 17 7.77 13.78 -8.31
C GLU A 17 7.28 12.74 -9.33
N PRO A 18 7.80 12.74 -10.57
CA PRO A 18 7.49 11.73 -11.56
C PRO A 18 7.80 10.33 -11.04
N ASN A 19 6.78 9.47 -10.97
CA ASN A 19 6.92 8.19 -10.31
C ASN A 19 6.38 7.01 -11.13
N GLN A 20 7.16 5.93 -11.19
CA GLN A 20 6.75 4.69 -11.84
C GLN A 20 5.61 3.98 -11.09
N GLY A 21 5.54 4.14 -9.76
CA GLY A 21 4.47 3.56 -8.95
C GLY A 21 3.09 4.09 -9.37
N MET A 22 2.95 5.40 -9.55
CA MET A 22 1.71 6.00 -10.04
C MET A 22 1.30 5.45 -11.41
N ARG A 23 2.25 5.28 -12.33
CA ARG A 23 1.98 4.66 -13.64
C ARG A 23 1.48 3.22 -13.47
N CYS A 24 2.18 2.41 -12.68
CA CYS A 24 1.79 1.03 -12.44
C CYS A 24 0.40 0.92 -11.78
N ILE A 25 0.08 1.79 -10.81
CA ILE A 25 -1.26 1.86 -10.22
C ILE A 25 -2.32 2.15 -11.32
N LYS A 26 -2.08 3.14 -12.17
CA LYS A 26 -3.00 3.49 -13.27
C LYS A 26 -3.17 2.33 -14.25
N ASP A 27 -2.10 1.63 -14.59
CA ASP A 27 -2.12 0.47 -15.50
C ASP A 27 -2.96 -0.69 -14.89
N ILE A 28 -2.86 -0.93 -13.58
CA ILE A 28 -3.70 -1.92 -12.89
C ILE A 28 -5.15 -1.48 -12.86
N VAL A 29 -5.43 -0.22 -12.49
CA VAL A 29 -6.78 0.34 -12.41
C VAL A 29 -7.48 0.32 -13.76
N ALA A 30 -6.75 0.55 -14.87
CA ALA A 30 -7.29 0.50 -16.22
C ALA A 30 -7.90 -0.88 -16.58
N ARG A 31 -7.42 -1.96 -15.98
CA ARG A 31 -8.02 -3.30 -16.17
C ARG A 31 -9.45 -3.41 -15.62
N PHE A 32 -9.86 -2.48 -14.79
CA PHE A 32 -11.19 -2.40 -14.18
C PHE A 32 -12.06 -1.28 -14.77
N GLU A 33 -11.65 -0.68 -15.90
CA GLU A 33 -12.33 0.45 -16.53
C GLU A 33 -13.82 0.23 -16.85
N SER A 34 -14.23 -1.02 -17.05
CA SER A 34 -15.64 -1.38 -17.24
C SER A 34 -16.49 -1.24 -15.97
N GLN A 35 -15.86 -1.18 -14.78
CA GLN A 35 -16.51 -1.20 -13.47
C GLN A 35 -16.26 0.05 -12.64
N ILE A 36 -15.13 0.75 -12.86
CA ILE A 36 -14.74 1.94 -12.11
C ILE A 36 -14.33 3.09 -13.04
N ASN A 37 -14.56 4.32 -12.56
CA ASN A 37 -13.88 5.52 -13.02
C ASN A 37 -12.86 5.92 -11.97
N TYR A 38 -11.77 6.59 -12.34
CA TYR A 38 -10.84 7.07 -11.34
C TYR A 38 -10.46 8.54 -11.55
N LYS A 39 -10.09 9.19 -10.44
CA LYS A 39 -9.51 10.54 -10.43
C LYS A 39 -8.31 10.55 -9.48
N VAL A 40 -7.28 11.32 -9.84
CA VAL A 40 -6.07 11.52 -9.01
C VAL A 40 -6.18 12.86 -8.29
N PHE A 41 -5.80 12.87 -7.01
CA PHE A 41 -5.77 14.03 -6.14
C PHE A 41 -4.35 14.24 -5.62
N ASP A 42 -3.80 15.41 -5.84
CA ASP A 42 -2.45 15.78 -5.39
C ASP A 42 -2.51 16.19 -3.91
N VAL A 43 -2.34 15.20 -3.03
CA VAL A 43 -2.48 15.41 -1.57
C VAL A 43 -1.33 16.24 -1.01
N ARG A 44 -0.08 15.91 -1.38
CA ARG A 44 1.07 16.61 -0.78
C ARG A 44 1.39 17.93 -1.45
N GLY A 45 1.37 17.98 -2.77
CA GLY A 45 1.74 19.19 -3.50
C GLY A 45 0.67 20.29 -3.44
N LYS A 46 -0.62 19.90 -3.33
CA LYS A 46 -1.73 20.86 -3.39
C LYS A 46 -2.73 20.77 -2.24
N ALA A 47 -2.52 19.84 -1.31
CA ALA A 47 -3.49 19.53 -0.26
C ALA A 47 -4.91 19.23 -0.82
N GLU A 48 -4.98 18.60 -2.01
CA GLU A 48 -6.22 18.20 -2.66
C GLU A 48 -6.71 16.86 -2.10
N LEU A 49 -7.97 16.83 -1.67
CA LEU A 49 -8.65 15.61 -1.24
C LEU A 49 -10.03 15.53 -1.91
N PRO A 50 -10.54 14.31 -2.16
CA PRO A 50 -11.88 14.15 -2.73
C PRO A 50 -12.97 14.46 -1.71
N GLU A 51 -14.14 14.88 -2.20
CA GLU A 51 -15.37 14.82 -1.39
C GLU A 51 -15.71 13.35 -1.11
N LEU A 52 -15.76 12.96 0.16
CA LEU A 52 -15.91 11.57 0.58
C LEU A 52 -17.18 10.91 0.02
N GLY A 53 -18.28 11.69 -0.16
CA GLY A 53 -19.55 11.22 -0.70
C GLY A 53 -19.45 10.71 -2.15
N ASP A 54 -18.53 11.24 -2.95
CA ASP A 54 -18.43 11.00 -4.38
C ASP A 54 -17.64 9.74 -4.76
N PHE A 55 -16.91 9.15 -3.79
CA PHE A 55 -16.02 8.02 -4.05
C PHE A 55 -16.31 6.85 -3.11
N GLU A 56 -16.25 5.63 -3.63
CA GLU A 56 -16.39 4.39 -2.88
C GLU A 56 -15.04 3.75 -2.56
N LEU A 57 -14.06 3.94 -3.44
CA LEU A 57 -12.75 3.27 -3.40
C LEU A 57 -11.62 4.29 -3.33
N PHE A 58 -10.56 3.94 -2.61
CA PHE A 58 -9.39 4.80 -2.45
C PHE A 58 -8.10 3.97 -2.54
N ILE A 59 -7.10 4.48 -3.26
CA ILE A 59 -5.72 4.01 -3.20
C ILE A 59 -4.85 5.19 -2.79
N SER A 60 -4.26 5.12 -1.61
CA SER A 60 -3.29 6.12 -1.13
C SER A 60 -1.89 5.62 -1.40
N THR A 61 -1.14 6.36 -2.21
CA THR A 61 0.11 5.90 -2.81
C THR A 61 1.29 5.94 -1.84
N GLY A 62 2.40 5.33 -2.24
CA GLY A 62 3.71 5.63 -1.68
C GLY A 62 4.11 7.08 -1.89
N GLY A 63 5.21 7.49 -1.29
CA GLY A 63 5.75 8.85 -1.43
C GLY A 63 7.15 8.94 -0.89
N PRO A 64 7.93 9.96 -1.30
CA PRO A 64 9.26 10.20 -0.78
C PRO A 64 9.25 10.82 0.62
N GLY A 65 10.41 10.85 1.27
CA GLY A 65 10.65 11.62 2.48
C GLY A 65 10.30 10.90 3.78
N ASN A 66 10.25 11.68 4.85
CA ASN A 66 9.99 11.20 6.20
C ASN A 66 8.47 11.19 6.48
N PRO A 67 7.86 10.07 6.81
CA PRO A 67 6.42 9.99 7.10
C PRO A 67 6.01 10.63 8.43
N MET A 68 6.99 11.12 9.21
CA MET A 68 6.74 11.90 10.43
C MET A 68 6.67 13.41 10.15
N ASP A 69 7.19 13.85 9.01
CA ASP A 69 7.17 15.25 8.62
C ASP A 69 5.83 15.60 7.95
N GLY A 70 5.42 16.84 8.14
CA GLY A 70 4.27 17.46 7.50
C GLY A 70 4.49 18.97 7.47
N ASP A 71 3.65 19.70 6.77
CA ASP A 71 3.66 21.18 6.74
C ASP A 71 2.56 21.79 7.62
N GLY A 72 1.82 20.95 8.34
CA GLY A 72 0.69 21.38 9.15
C GLY A 72 -0.57 21.74 8.35
N ASN A 73 -0.59 21.46 7.06
CA ASN A 73 -1.73 21.69 6.18
C ASN A 73 -2.17 20.40 5.47
N TRP A 74 -1.37 19.89 4.52
CA TRP A 74 -1.76 18.69 3.78
C TRP A 74 -1.85 17.45 4.68
N ASP A 75 -0.92 17.29 5.62
CA ASP A 75 -0.89 16.15 6.54
C ASP A 75 -2.07 16.17 7.52
N LEU A 76 -2.43 17.32 8.07
CA LEU A 76 -3.60 17.47 8.94
C LEU A 76 -4.90 17.19 8.18
N LYS A 77 -5.06 17.72 6.98
CA LYS A 77 -6.21 17.44 6.12
C LYS A 77 -6.30 15.94 5.75
N TYR A 78 -5.15 15.33 5.47
CA TYR A 78 -5.09 13.90 5.17
C TYR A 78 -5.52 13.05 6.36
N PHE A 79 -5.06 13.37 7.57
CA PHE A 79 -5.47 12.65 8.77
C PHE A 79 -6.95 12.86 9.09
N ASP A 80 -7.46 14.08 8.96
CA ASP A 80 -8.90 14.34 9.08
C ASP A 80 -9.71 13.52 8.06
N PHE A 81 -9.23 13.41 6.84
CA PHE A 81 -9.85 12.56 5.80
C PHE A 81 -9.85 11.08 6.18
N LEU A 82 -8.79 10.56 6.80
CA LEU A 82 -8.77 9.18 7.32
C LEU A 82 -9.79 8.99 8.45
N ASP A 83 -9.94 9.97 9.34
CA ASP A 83 -10.98 9.95 10.37
C ASP A 83 -12.39 9.99 9.78
N GLN A 84 -12.61 10.79 8.75
CA GLN A 84 -13.89 10.81 8.02
C GLN A 84 -14.22 9.44 7.41
N ILE A 85 -13.25 8.76 6.76
CA ILE A 85 -13.44 7.39 6.24
C ILE A 85 -13.78 6.42 7.38
N TRP A 86 -13.02 6.50 8.50
CA TRP A 86 -13.24 5.65 9.65
C TRP A 86 -14.63 5.83 10.23
N ILE A 87 -15.04 7.08 10.50
CA ILE A 87 -16.35 7.45 11.02
C ILE A 87 -17.48 7.04 10.07
N TRP A 88 -17.29 7.27 8.76
CA TRP A 88 -18.23 6.82 7.73
C TRP A 88 -18.47 5.32 7.83
N ASN A 89 -17.39 4.55 7.90
CA ASN A 89 -17.47 3.10 7.95
C ASN A 89 -18.10 2.55 9.24
N GLN A 90 -18.11 3.32 10.33
CA GLN A 90 -18.85 2.94 11.54
C GLN A 90 -20.35 3.23 11.41
N ASN A 91 -20.75 4.25 10.67
CA ASN A 91 -22.12 4.77 10.70
C ASN A 91 -22.97 4.39 9.48
N PHE A 92 -22.37 4.04 8.35
CA PHE A 92 -23.10 3.76 7.10
C PHE A 92 -22.91 2.33 6.64
N ASN A 93 -23.95 1.74 6.03
CA ASN A 93 -23.86 0.41 5.43
C ASN A 93 -23.01 0.38 4.18
N GLN A 94 -23.09 1.43 3.35
CA GLN A 94 -22.23 1.58 2.19
C GLN A 94 -20.84 2.04 2.63
N LYS A 95 -19.90 1.11 2.65
CA LYS A 95 -18.55 1.33 3.16
C LYS A 95 -17.63 2.00 2.13
N LYS A 96 -16.61 2.65 2.62
CA LYS A 96 -15.50 3.27 1.89
C LYS A 96 -14.27 2.37 2.02
N HIS A 97 -13.74 1.90 0.91
CA HIS A 97 -12.61 0.96 0.92
C HIS A 97 -11.31 1.69 0.57
N ILE A 98 -10.26 1.51 1.38
CA ILE A 98 -8.96 2.16 1.17
C ILE A 98 -7.79 1.19 1.28
N LEU A 99 -6.86 1.29 0.32
CA LEU A 99 -5.55 0.65 0.33
C LEU A 99 -4.46 1.70 0.53
N PHE A 100 -3.63 1.53 1.55
CA PHE A 100 -2.45 2.34 1.81
C PHE A 100 -1.18 1.66 1.31
N ILE A 101 -0.28 2.41 0.68
CA ILE A 101 0.98 1.88 0.15
C ILE A 101 2.17 2.64 0.74
N CYS A 102 3.13 1.94 1.32
CA CYS A 102 4.43 2.42 1.78
C CYS A 102 4.33 3.68 2.66
N HIS A 103 4.54 4.87 2.12
CA HIS A 103 4.49 6.13 2.86
C HIS A 103 3.13 6.35 3.52
N SER A 104 2.05 6.22 2.77
CA SER A 104 0.69 6.37 3.31
C SER A 104 0.33 5.28 4.33
N PHE A 105 0.85 4.07 4.17
CA PHE A 105 0.73 3.02 5.19
C PHE A 105 1.40 3.44 6.51
N GLN A 106 2.60 3.99 6.45
CA GLN A 106 3.31 4.48 7.63
C GLN A 106 2.55 5.62 8.31
N MET A 107 2.01 6.55 7.52
CA MET A 107 1.17 7.64 8.04
C MET A 107 -0.11 7.12 8.70
N ALA A 108 -0.80 6.16 8.08
CA ALA A 108 -1.97 5.52 8.68
C ALA A 108 -1.64 4.79 9.99
N CYS A 109 -0.50 4.05 10.04
CA CYS A 109 -0.05 3.41 11.28
C CYS A 109 0.21 4.42 12.38
N ARG A 110 0.84 5.56 12.06
CA ARG A 110 1.07 6.67 13.00
C ARG A 110 -0.25 7.26 13.48
N HIS A 111 -1.17 7.56 12.57
CA HIS A 111 -2.44 8.18 12.87
C HIS A 111 -3.30 7.33 13.80
N PHE A 112 -3.46 6.04 13.47
CA PHE A 112 -4.23 5.11 14.30
C PHE A 112 -3.48 4.58 15.52
N GLY A 113 -2.20 4.96 15.72
CA GLY A 113 -1.39 4.55 16.86
C GLY A 113 -1.10 3.06 16.92
N LEU A 114 -0.94 2.40 15.76
CA LEU A 114 -0.78 0.94 15.67
C LEU A 114 0.65 0.45 15.87
N GLY A 115 1.63 1.33 15.99
CA GLY A 115 3.02 0.99 16.23
C GLY A 115 3.93 2.20 16.21
N THR A 116 5.19 1.98 16.54
CA THR A 116 6.20 3.03 16.56
C THR A 116 6.85 3.16 15.18
N LEU A 117 6.83 4.37 14.63
CA LEU A 117 7.51 4.70 13.40
C LEU A 117 8.96 5.05 13.68
N THR A 118 9.91 4.31 13.10
CA THR A 118 11.35 4.53 13.34
C THR A 118 12.12 4.60 12.03
N LYS A 119 13.21 5.38 12.03
CA LYS A 119 14.17 5.36 10.94
C LYS A 119 14.98 4.07 10.99
N ARG A 120 15.19 3.43 9.85
CA ARG A 120 16.04 2.23 9.74
C ARG A 120 17.52 2.59 9.84
N ASN A 121 18.34 1.65 10.29
CA ASN A 121 19.80 1.80 10.28
C ASN A 121 20.38 1.79 8.86
N SER A 122 19.65 1.22 7.90
CA SER A 122 19.99 1.25 6.48
C SER A 122 18.72 1.19 5.65
N THR A 123 18.76 1.86 4.50
CA THR A 123 17.69 1.80 3.50
C THR A 123 17.38 0.35 3.12
N SER A 124 16.11 -0.03 3.15
CA SER A 124 15.66 -1.26 2.52
C SER A 124 15.31 -0.94 1.07
N PHE A 125 16.00 -1.58 0.14
CA PHE A 125 15.77 -1.39 -1.28
C PHE A 125 15.92 -2.70 -2.04
N GLY A 126 14.93 -3.03 -2.85
CA GLY A 126 14.95 -4.18 -3.74
C GLY A 126 13.78 -5.15 -3.56
N VAL A 127 14.00 -6.40 -3.99
CA VAL A 127 13.01 -7.48 -3.87
C VAL A 127 13.22 -8.21 -2.57
N MET A 128 12.22 -8.20 -1.71
CA MET A 128 12.28 -8.77 -0.37
C MET A 128 11.20 -9.83 -0.17
N SER A 129 11.54 -10.87 0.59
CA SER A 129 10.53 -11.83 1.05
C SER A 129 9.70 -11.25 2.19
N VAL A 130 8.40 -11.44 2.09
CA VAL A 130 7.40 -10.99 3.05
C VAL A 130 6.68 -12.21 3.59
N HIS A 131 6.56 -12.32 4.91
CA HIS A 131 6.02 -13.49 5.59
C HIS A 131 4.62 -13.20 6.12
N LYS A 132 3.66 -14.02 5.74
CA LYS A 132 2.30 -13.94 6.28
C LYS A 132 2.28 -14.36 7.75
N THR A 133 1.48 -13.69 8.55
CA THR A 133 1.10 -14.13 9.90
C THR A 133 -0.01 -15.17 9.84
N ALA A 134 -0.44 -15.70 10.99
CA ALA A 134 -1.60 -16.58 11.06
C ALA A 134 -2.88 -15.90 10.56
N ASP A 135 -3.06 -14.59 10.82
CA ASP A 135 -4.14 -13.79 10.25
C ASP A 135 -3.95 -13.55 8.76
N GLY A 136 -2.71 -13.31 8.32
CA GLY A 136 -2.38 -13.11 6.91
C GLY A 136 -2.61 -14.35 6.03
N LEU A 137 -2.48 -15.55 6.57
CA LEU A 137 -2.81 -16.79 5.87
C LEU A 137 -4.30 -16.91 5.54
N LYS A 138 -5.15 -16.22 6.32
CA LYS A 138 -6.63 -16.21 6.18
C LYS A 138 -7.12 -14.94 5.48
N ASP A 139 -6.25 -13.95 5.29
CA ASP A 139 -6.65 -12.67 4.72
C ASP A 139 -6.86 -12.77 3.21
N SER A 140 -8.04 -12.36 2.77
CA SER A 140 -8.45 -12.44 1.36
C SER A 140 -7.59 -11.59 0.41
N LEU A 141 -6.97 -10.50 0.91
CA LEU A 141 -6.06 -9.68 0.11
C LEU A 141 -4.81 -10.47 -0.32
N LEU A 142 -4.28 -11.29 0.60
CA LEU A 142 -3.07 -12.08 0.39
C LEU A 142 -3.37 -13.49 -0.16
N GLN A 143 -4.63 -13.78 -0.43
CA GLN A 143 -5.03 -15.05 -1.06
C GLN A 143 -4.31 -15.21 -2.40
N ASN A 144 -3.89 -16.43 -2.73
CA ASN A 144 -3.13 -16.80 -3.92
C ASN A 144 -1.65 -16.32 -3.96
N LEU A 145 -1.16 -15.63 -2.93
CA LEU A 145 0.27 -15.45 -2.72
C LEU A 145 0.85 -16.61 -1.89
N ASP A 146 2.11 -16.95 -2.13
CA ASP A 146 2.83 -17.95 -1.32
C ASP A 146 3.16 -17.42 0.07
N ASN A 147 3.76 -18.25 0.91
CA ASN A 147 4.34 -17.83 2.19
C ASN A 147 5.75 -18.45 2.35
N PRO A 148 6.81 -17.65 2.23
CA PRO A 148 6.81 -16.22 1.96
C PRO A 148 6.45 -15.87 0.51
N PHE A 149 5.92 -14.66 0.29
CA PHE A 149 5.82 -14.05 -1.02
C PHE A 149 6.87 -12.94 -1.19
N TRP A 150 7.00 -12.41 -2.41
CA TRP A 150 8.04 -11.44 -2.74
C TRP A 150 7.45 -10.13 -3.21
N ALA A 151 8.01 -9.01 -2.72
CA ALA A 151 7.57 -7.69 -3.08
C ALA A 151 8.74 -6.70 -3.21
N VAL A 152 8.53 -5.62 -3.94
CA VAL A 152 9.47 -4.50 -3.97
C VAL A 152 9.35 -3.71 -2.68
N ASP A 153 10.47 -3.50 -2.01
CA ASP A 153 10.61 -2.66 -0.82
C ASP A 153 11.56 -1.50 -1.12
N SER A 154 11.16 -0.27 -0.78
CA SER A 154 11.98 0.93 -0.94
C SER A 154 11.64 1.90 0.18
N ARG A 155 12.40 1.87 1.28
CA ARG A 155 12.09 2.66 2.48
C ARG A 155 13.28 2.94 3.37
N ASP A 156 13.25 4.10 4.02
CA ASP A 156 14.16 4.51 5.09
C ASP A 156 13.52 4.39 6.48
N TYR A 157 12.20 4.25 6.54
CA TYR A 157 11.42 4.15 7.77
C TYR A 157 10.70 2.80 7.87
N GLN A 158 10.28 2.46 9.07
CA GLN A 158 9.59 1.20 9.37
C GLN A 158 8.62 1.37 10.53
N VAL A 159 7.61 0.52 10.57
CA VAL A 159 6.68 0.39 11.69
C VAL A 159 7.09 -0.84 12.50
N VAL A 160 7.37 -0.64 13.77
CA VAL A 160 7.76 -1.68 14.74
C VAL A 160 6.99 -1.49 16.05
N GLN A 161 7.20 -2.36 17.02
CA GLN A 161 6.60 -2.26 18.36
C GLN A 161 5.08 -2.03 18.29
N PRO A 162 4.31 -3.05 17.81
CA PRO A 162 2.87 -2.91 17.68
C PRO A 162 2.20 -2.64 19.03
N ASP A 163 1.32 -1.65 19.08
CA ASP A 163 0.45 -1.43 20.23
C ASP A 163 -0.71 -2.43 20.20
N LEU A 164 -0.50 -3.60 20.81
CA LEU A 164 -1.49 -4.69 20.81
C LEU A 164 -2.83 -4.29 21.46
N LYS A 165 -2.83 -3.29 22.35
CA LYS A 165 -4.08 -2.78 22.94
C LYS A 165 -4.87 -2.00 21.89
N LYS A 166 -4.20 -1.14 21.14
CA LYS A 166 -4.83 -0.41 20.01
C LYS A 166 -5.30 -1.36 18.93
N PHE A 167 -4.49 -2.35 18.56
CA PHE A 167 -4.92 -3.40 17.61
C PHE A 167 -6.21 -4.06 18.06
N LYS A 168 -6.32 -4.45 19.33
CA LYS A 168 -7.53 -5.06 19.88
C LYS A 168 -8.74 -4.12 19.86
N VAL A 169 -8.56 -2.85 20.23
CA VAL A 169 -9.63 -1.85 20.25
C VAL A 169 -10.19 -1.57 18.86
N LEU A 170 -9.31 -1.46 17.87
CA LEU A 170 -9.70 -1.19 16.49
C LEU A 170 -10.15 -2.46 15.72
N GLY A 171 -9.93 -3.66 16.27
CA GLY A 171 -10.11 -4.91 15.56
C GLY A 171 -9.08 -5.14 14.44
N ALA A 172 -7.98 -4.36 14.46
CA ALA A 172 -6.93 -4.44 13.46
C ALA A 172 -6.09 -5.73 13.59
N LYS A 173 -5.46 -6.15 12.48
CA LYS A 173 -4.64 -7.36 12.42
C LYS A 173 -3.35 -7.12 11.67
N ILE A 174 -2.23 -7.60 12.20
CA ILE A 174 -0.99 -7.68 11.46
C ILE A 174 -1.08 -8.88 10.53
N ILE A 175 -1.07 -8.66 9.22
CA ILE A 175 -1.23 -9.73 8.23
C ILE A 175 0.08 -10.14 7.55
N ALA A 176 1.14 -9.31 7.64
CA ALA A 176 2.47 -9.68 7.17
C ALA A 176 3.59 -8.98 7.95
N LEU A 177 4.72 -9.67 8.03
CA LEU A 177 5.94 -9.22 8.72
C LEU A 177 7.16 -9.35 7.81
N GLU A 178 8.19 -8.54 8.08
CA GLU A 178 9.51 -8.68 7.45
C GLU A 178 10.09 -10.08 7.72
N LYS A 179 11.00 -10.54 6.86
CA LYS A 179 11.68 -11.83 7.04
C LYS A 179 12.40 -11.91 8.40
N ILE A 180 12.47 -13.10 8.95
CA ILE A 180 13.33 -13.40 10.11
C ILE A 180 14.79 -13.26 9.68
N ARG A 181 15.60 -12.70 10.56
CA ARG A 181 17.06 -12.55 10.42
C ARG A 181 17.71 -13.03 11.70
N ASP A 182 18.17 -14.25 11.74
CA ASP A 182 18.68 -14.91 12.94
C ASP A 182 19.89 -14.21 13.60
N HIS A 183 20.65 -13.43 12.78
CA HIS A 183 21.82 -12.66 13.22
C HIS A 183 21.51 -11.21 13.60
N VAL A 184 20.23 -10.79 13.57
CA VAL A 184 19.80 -9.42 13.88
C VAL A 184 18.81 -9.48 15.02
N HIS A 185 19.19 -8.87 16.16
CA HIS A 185 18.34 -8.78 17.35
C HIS A 185 17.24 -7.71 17.26
N TYR A 186 17.06 -7.11 16.09
CA TYR A 186 16.01 -6.12 15.88
C TYR A 186 14.66 -6.79 15.67
N GLU A 187 13.63 -6.10 16.13
CA GLU A 187 12.25 -6.48 15.90
C GLU A 187 11.90 -6.50 14.41
N ARG A 188 11.06 -7.44 14.02
CA ARG A 188 10.58 -7.55 12.63
C ARG A 188 9.64 -6.37 12.33
N ALA A 189 9.90 -5.65 11.24
CA ALA A 189 9.01 -4.60 10.78
C ALA A 189 7.65 -5.18 10.34
N ILE A 190 6.59 -4.44 10.61
CA ILE A 190 5.24 -4.74 10.13
C ILE A 190 5.20 -4.42 8.62
N MET A 191 4.81 -5.40 7.83
CA MET A 191 4.79 -5.28 6.37
C MET A 191 3.39 -5.12 5.80
N ALA A 192 2.35 -5.55 6.52
CA ALA A 192 0.97 -5.25 6.14
C ALA A 192 0.04 -5.34 7.37
N ILE A 193 -0.97 -4.47 7.37
CA ILE A 193 -2.02 -4.39 8.38
C ILE A 193 -3.39 -4.37 7.71
N ARG A 194 -4.31 -5.17 8.22
CA ARG A 194 -5.76 -5.02 8.05
C ARG A 194 -6.25 -4.13 9.19
N PHE A 195 -6.53 -2.85 8.91
CA PHE A 195 -7.03 -1.88 9.90
C PHE A 195 -8.49 -2.15 10.25
N SER A 196 -9.30 -2.45 9.25
CA SER A 196 -10.70 -2.93 9.32
C SER A 196 -11.00 -3.79 8.09
N ASP A 197 -12.23 -4.25 7.95
CA ASP A 197 -12.64 -5.03 6.76
C ASP A 197 -12.54 -4.24 5.45
N GLU A 198 -12.52 -2.90 5.53
CA GLU A 198 -12.48 -1.98 4.40
C GLU A 198 -11.12 -1.30 4.22
N MET A 199 -10.32 -1.26 5.28
CA MET A 199 -9.08 -0.48 5.32
C MET A 199 -7.88 -1.42 5.47
N VAL A 200 -6.98 -1.40 4.52
CA VAL A 200 -5.78 -2.27 4.51
C VAL A 200 -4.58 -1.50 4.00
N GLY A 201 -3.39 -1.87 4.44
CA GLY A 201 -2.18 -1.24 3.96
C GLY A 201 -0.97 -2.16 3.92
N THR A 202 -0.02 -1.81 3.06
CA THR A 202 1.24 -2.52 2.85
C THR A 202 2.43 -1.58 2.96
N GLN A 203 3.49 -2.03 3.61
CA GLN A 203 4.76 -1.31 3.67
C GLN A 203 5.53 -1.37 2.36
N PHE A 204 5.36 -2.44 1.60
CA PHE A 204 5.98 -2.68 0.31
C PHE A 204 5.13 -2.11 -0.83
N HIS A 205 5.66 -2.15 -2.05
CA HIS A 205 5.05 -1.64 -3.27
C HIS A 205 4.40 -2.77 -4.08
N PRO A 206 3.12 -3.08 -3.86
CA PRO A 206 2.41 -4.13 -4.60
C PRO A 206 2.15 -3.76 -6.06
N GLU A 207 2.19 -2.46 -6.39
CA GLU A 207 2.04 -1.93 -7.74
C GLU A 207 3.26 -2.15 -8.61
N ALA A 208 4.42 -2.45 -8.02
CA ALA A 208 5.67 -2.52 -8.76
C ALA A 208 5.64 -3.62 -9.84
N TYR A 209 5.83 -3.20 -11.10
CA TYR A 209 5.86 -4.09 -12.25
C TYR A 209 7.30 -4.37 -12.69
N PRO A 210 7.72 -5.65 -12.83
CA PRO A 210 9.11 -6.03 -13.08
C PRO A 210 9.74 -5.32 -14.26
N VAL A 211 9.05 -5.26 -15.40
CA VAL A 211 9.57 -4.68 -16.64
C VAL A 211 9.85 -3.18 -16.48
N SER A 212 8.93 -2.43 -15.87
CA SER A 212 9.08 -0.99 -15.66
C SER A 212 10.23 -0.69 -14.68
N PHE A 213 10.34 -1.51 -13.63
CA PHE A 213 11.37 -1.36 -12.62
C PHE A 213 12.75 -1.73 -13.20
N LEU A 214 12.86 -2.81 -13.98
CA LEU A 214 14.09 -3.20 -14.70
C LEU A 214 14.54 -2.11 -15.67
N ALA A 215 13.63 -1.50 -16.42
CA ALA A 215 13.95 -0.41 -17.33
C ALA A 215 14.52 0.80 -16.58
N HIS A 216 13.96 1.12 -15.39
CA HIS A 216 14.48 2.17 -14.53
C HIS A 216 15.88 1.85 -13.98
N LEU A 217 16.12 0.63 -13.53
CA LEU A 217 17.39 0.17 -12.98
C LEU A 217 18.53 0.07 -14.03
N LYS A 218 18.19 -0.06 -15.31
CA LYS A 218 19.16 -0.08 -16.40
C LYS A 218 19.74 1.29 -16.73
N LYS A 219 19.14 2.40 -16.27
CA LYS A 219 19.70 3.75 -16.43
C LYS A 219 21.02 3.83 -15.66
N THR A 220 22.11 4.25 -16.33
CA THR A 220 23.47 4.21 -15.79
C THR A 220 23.58 4.90 -14.43
N GLU A 221 23.04 6.12 -14.29
CA GLU A 221 23.09 6.90 -13.06
C GLU A 221 22.34 6.21 -11.89
N VAL A 222 21.19 5.60 -12.16
CA VAL A 222 20.39 4.87 -11.17
C VAL A 222 21.14 3.61 -10.73
N LYS A 223 21.66 2.85 -11.70
CA LYS A 223 22.43 1.63 -11.45
C LYS A 223 23.65 1.91 -10.57
N GLU A 224 24.42 2.94 -10.89
CA GLU A 224 25.62 3.31 -10.13
C GLU A 224 25.29 3.73 -8.69
N LYS A 225 24.25 4.57 -8.50
CA LYS A 225 23.78 4.96 -7.16
C LYS A 225 23.35 3.76 -6.32
N ILE A 226 22.61 2.83 -6.93
CA ILE A 226 22.14 1.63 -6.21
C ILE A 226 23.32 0.71 -5.88
N ILE A 227 24.23 0.45 -6.83
CA ILE A 227 25.43 -0.36 -6.58
C ILE A 227 26.27 0.25 -5.46
N ALA A 228 26.43 1.56 -5.42
CA ALA A 228 27.14 2.25 -4.34
C ALA A 228 26.45 2.04 -2.98
N SER A 229 25.12 1.99 -2.95
CA SER A 229 24.35 1.82 -1.72
C SER A 229 24.31 0.38 -1.21
N ILE A 230 24.03 -0.59 -2.10
CA ILE A 230 23.77 -2.00 -1.69
C ILE A 230 24.87 -2.99 -2.13
N GLY A 231 25.83 -2.58 -2.97
CA GLY A 231 26.90 -3.41 -3.51
C GLY A 231 26.50 -4.23 -4.73
N LYS A 232 27.49 -4.60 -5.56
CA LYS A 232 27.30 -5.32 -6.85
C LYS A 232 26.61 -6.69 -6.68
N ILE A 233 26.93 -7.43 -5.62
CA ILE A 233 26.37 -8.79 -5.39
C ILE A 233 24.87 -8.69 -5.10
N ARG A 234 24.46 -7.79 -4.20
CA ARG A 234 23.05 -7.58 -3.87
C ARG A 234 22.27 -7.03 -5.05
N PHE A 235 22.86 -6.12 -5.83
CA PHE A 235 22.25 -5.61 -7.05
C PHE A 235 21.97 -6.72 -8.06
N ARG A 236 22.93 -7.64 -8.31
CA ARG A 236 22.73 -8.78 -9.21
C ARG A 236 21.60 -9.70 -8.72
N LYS A 237 21.61 -10.08 -7.44
CA LYS A 237 20.53 -10.88 -6.83
C LYS A 237 19.16 -10.21 -6.97
N MET A 238 19.10 -8.89 -6.80
CA MET A 238 17.87 -8.13 -6.99
C MET A 238 17.37 -8.24 -8.43
N LEU A 239 18.25 -8.14 -9.43
CA LEU A 239 17.85 -8.34 -10.83
C LEU A 239 17.36 -9.78 -11.10
N GLU A 240 18.02 -10.79 -10.55
CA GLU A 240 17.59 -12.19 -10.63
C GLU A 240 16.18 -12.38 -10.05
N HIS A 241 15.89 -11.77 -8.90
CA HIS A 241 14.57 -11.83 -8.30
C HIS A 241 13.50 -11.07 -9.08
N MET A 242 13.88 -10.06 -9.87
CA MET A 242 12.92 -9.28 -10.67
C MET A 242 12.45 -9.99 -11.94
N ILE A 243 13.31 -10.82 -12.54
CA ILE A 243 12.95 -11.57 -13.74
C ILE A 243 12.24 -12.89 -13.43
N ASP A 244 12.16 -13.26 -12.17
CA ASP A 244 11.48 -14.45 -11.68
C ASP A 244 9.96 -14.17 -11.61
N GLU A 245 9.19 -14.81 -12.47
CA GLU A 245 7.75 -14.61 -12.62
C GLU A 245 6.96 -14.97 -11.35
N ASP A 246 7.46 -15.90 -10.54
CA ASP A 246 6.83 -16.31 -9.28
C ASP A 246 7.01 -15.31 -8.13
N LYS A 247 7.73 -14.21 -8.37
CA LYS A 247 8.01 -13.21 -7.33
C LYS A 247 7.17 -11.94 -7.49
N ILE A 248 7.80 -10.87 -7.97
CA ILE A 248 7.16 -9.54 -8.02
C ILE A 248 5.92 -9.56 -8.91
N TYR A 249 5.99 -10.25 -10.05
CA TYR A 249 4.87 -10.34 -10.98
C TYR A 249 3.64 -10.92 -10.29
N LYS A 250 3.80 -12.00 -9.53
CA LYS A 250 2.69 -12.62 -8.79
C LYS A 250 2.06 -11.66 -7.77
N THR A 251 2.87 -10.86 -7.05
CA THR A 251 2.35 -9.86 -6.12
C THR A 251 1.62 -8.73 -6.84
N ASN A 252 2.15 -8.24 -7.96
CA ASN A 252 1.53 -7.21 -8.80
C ASN A 252 0.17 -7.68 -9.37
N GLU A 253 0.10 -8.90 -9.87
CA GLU A 253 -1.12 -9.46 -10.46
C GLU A 253 -2.16 -9.86 -9.39
N THR A 254 -1.78 -9.91 -8.11
CA THR A 254 -2.67 -10.42 -7.05
C THR A 254 -3.20 -9.31 -6.15
N LEU A 255 -2.33 -8.49 -5.56
CA LEU A 255 -2.70 -7.72 -4.37
C LEU A 255 -3.67 -6.55 -4.68
N ILE A 256 -3.29 -5.63 -5.55
CA ILE A 256 -4.19 -4.52 -5.94
C ILE A 256 -5.40 -5.04 -6.71
N PRO A 257 -5.28 -5.99 -7.66
CA PRO A 257 -6.44 -6.61 -8.28
C PRO A 257 -7.40 -7.26 -7.28
N ASN A 258 -6.92 -8.00 -6.27
CA ASN A 258 -7.77 -8.56 -5.22
C ASN A 258 -8.49 -7.47 -4.42
N PHE A 259 -7.77 -6.41 -4.01
CA PHE A 259 -8.38 -5.28 -3.32
C PHE A 259 -9.52 -4.67 -4.14
N LEU A 260 -9.27 -4.36 -5.41
CA LEU A 260 -10.28 -3.76 -6.28
C LEU A 260 -11.47 -4.69 -6.51
N ALA A 261 -11.23 -5.95 -6.86
CA ALA A 261 -12.30 -6.92 -7.14
C ALA A 261 -13.21 -7.13 -5.91
N GLN A 262 -12.62 -7.34 -4.73
CA GLN A 262 -13.37 -7.56 -3.48
C GLN A 262 -14.14 -6.31 -3.05
N SER A 263 -13.51 -5.13 -3.13
CA SER A 263 -14.16 -3.87 -2.76
C SER A 263 -15.33 -3.55 -3.70
N ILE A 264 -15.14 -3.71 -5.02
CA ILE A 264 -16.20 -3.54 -6.00
C ILE A 264 -17.38 -4.49 -5.72
N GLN A 265 -17.09 -5.76 -5.41
CA GLN A 265 -18.12 -6.75 -5.09
C GLN A 265 -18.90 -6.36 -3.83
N LYS A 266 -18.22 -5.97 -2.76
CA LYS A 266 -18.85 -5.57 -1.49
C LYS A 266 -19.74 -4.34 -1.65
N VAL A 267 -19.24 -3.29 -2.35
CA VAL A 267 -20.02 -2.06 -2.60
C VAL A 267 -21.26 -2.35 -3.42
N LYS A 268 -21.15 -3.14 -4.50
CA LYS A 268 -22.30 -3.51 -5.34
C LYS A 268 -23.33 -4.36 -4.61
N ALA A 269 -22.89 -5.27 -3.74
CA ALA A 269 -23.81 -6.08 -2.93
C ALA A 269 -24.64 -5.20 -2.00
N THR A 270 -24.02 -4.22 -1.33
CA THR A 270 -24.74 -3.30 -0.43
C THR A 270 -25.72 -2.40 -1.20
N GLN A 271 -25.33 -1.89 -2.38
CA GLN A 271 -26.22 -1.07 -3.22
C GLN A 271 -27.47 -1.85 -3.67
N THR A 272 -27.34 -3.14 -3.94
CA THR A 272 -28.47 -3.99 -4.34
C THR A 272 -29.46 -4.19 -3.18
N LEU A 273 -28.95 -4.33 -1.96
CA LEU A 273 -29.79 -4.48 -0.76
C LEU A 273 -30.58 -3.21 -0.39
N THR A 274 -30.08 -2.04 -0.76
CA THR A 274 -30.72 -0.74 -0.46
C THR A 274 -31.87 -0.42 -1.46
N LEU A 275 -31.96 -1.15 -2.58
CA LEU A 275 -32.99 -0.97 -3.61
C LEU A 275 -34.20 -1.92 -3.44
N ILE A 276 -34.16 -2.81 -2.45
CA ILE A 276 -35.25 -3.70 -2.05
C ILE A 276 -35.91 -3.17 -0.78
#